data_8e9d4a0d7948e2405979855ef24c37b6
#
_entry.id   8e9d4a0d7948e2405979855ef24c37b6
#
_cell.length_a   1.000
_cell.length_b   1.000
_cell.length_c   1.000
_cell.angle_alpha   90.00
_cell.angle_beta   90.00
_cell.angle_gamma   90.00
#
_symmetry.space_group_name_H-M   'P 1'
#
loop_
_entity.id
_entity.type
_entity.pdbx_description
1 polymer ?
#
loop_
_entity_poly.entity_id
_entity_poly.type
_entity_poly.pdbx_seq_one_letter_code
_entity_poly.pdbx_strand_id
1 'polypeptide(L)'
;TVPGVQGYMGVLENHSPALIALKDGVIWGRETSESGPVIAAANMGGYLQVMGNRVIVLCDKTRQIQDIKLELLEKAIPELEERLSSLSHEQFIANSVLRRKLRWLQVQYNAKRKALEGKLPFEYKESFGKD
;
A
#
# COMPACT_ATOMS: atom_id res chain seq x y z
N THR A 1 9.14 -7.21 -3.31
CA THR A 1 9.28 -6.85 -1.89
C THR A 1 7.93 -6.45 -1.34
N VAL A 2 7.62 -6.92 -0.17
CA VAL A 2 6.33 -6.66 0.48
C VAL A 2 6.55 -6.23 1.93
N PRO A 3 5.65 -5.42 2.51
CA PRO A 3 5.75 -5.05 3.92
C PRO A 3 5.22 -6.17 4.79
N GLY A 4 6.11 -6.82 5.53
CA GLY A 4 5.72 -7.86 6.47
C GLY A 4 5.56 -7.32 7.88
N VAL A 5 5.00 -8.15 8.75
CA VAL A 5 4.79 -7.77 10.15
C VAL A 5 6.11 -7.45 10.85
N GLN A 6 7.19 -8.09 10.45
CA GLN A 6 8.51 -7.89 11.03
C GLN A 6 9.41 -7.01 10.16
N GLY A 7 8.85 -6.29 9.18
CA GLY A 7 9.59 -5.42 8.28
C GLY A 7 9.44 -5.86 6.83
N TYR A 8 10.19 -5.19 5.95
CA TYR A 8 10.15 -5.54 4.54
C TYR A 8 10.93 -6.81 4.27
N MET A 9 10.43 -7.62 3.33
CA MET A 9 11.12 -8.83 2.91
C MET A 9 10.96 -9.03 1.41
N GLY A 10 11.93 -9.67 0.79
CA GLY A 10 11.88 -10.00 -0.62
C GLY A 10 11.40 -11.44 -0.83
N VAL A 11 10.70 -11.66 -1.94
CA VAL A 11 10.30 -12.99 -2.37
C VAL A 11 10.94 -13.24 -3.73
N LEU A 12 11.76 -14.26 -3.80
CA LEU A 12 12.47 -14.62 -5.02
C LEU A 12 11.84 -15.87 -5.65
N GLU A 13 12.18 -16.09 -6.90
CA GLU A 13 11.71 -17.28 -7.62
C GLU A 13 12.13 -18.54 -6.86
N ASN A 14 11.23 -19.52 -6.82
CA ASN A 14 11.43 -20.79 -6.13
C ASN A 14 11.63 -20.66 -4.62
N HIS A 15 11.07 -19.63 -4.04
CA HIS A 15 11.06 -19.49 -2.59
C HIS A 15 10.30 -20.66 -1.93
N SER A 16 10.75 -21.10 -0.76
CA SER A 16 10.05 -22.13 0.01
C SER A 16 8.62 -21.70 0.31
N PRO A 17 7.67 -22.65 0.37
CA PRO A 17 6.30 -22.30 0.71
C PRO A 17 6.20 -21.51 2.01
N ALA A 18 5.41 -20.43 1.98
CA ALA A 18 5.26 -19.57 3.14
C ALA A 18 3.91 -18.86 3.10
N LEU A 19 3.41 -18.52 4.29
CA LEU A 19 2.25 -17.67 4.47
C LEU A 19 2.71 -16.51 5.36
N ILE A 20 2.64 -15.30 4.84
CA ILE A 20 3.23 -14.12 5.49
C ILE A 20 2.15 -13.07 5.70
N ALA A 21 2.00 -12.60 6.94
CA ALA A 21 1.10 -11.49 7.24
C ALA A 21 1.75 -10.18 6.78
N LEU A 22 0.96 -9.32 6.15
CA LEU A 22 1.43 -8.05 5.60
C LEU A 22 1.01 -6.88 6.47
N LYS A 23 1.91 -5.92 6.61
CA LYS A 23 1.59 -4.61 7.20
C LYS A 23 1.06 -3.69 6.11
N ASP A 24 0.40 -2.61 6.54
CA ASP A 24 0.05 -1.53 5.64
C ASP A 24 1.31 -0.89 5.09
N GLY A 25 1.35 -0.61 3.80
CA GLY A 25 2.52 0.00 3.20
C GLY A 25 2.53 -0.11 1.69
N VAL A 26 3.66 -0.54 1.15
CA VAL A 26 3.87 -0.66 -0.29
C VAL A 26 4.33 -2.07 -0.62
N ILE A 27 3.68 -2.68 -1.59
CA ILE A 27 4.15 -3.93 -2.20
C ILE A 27 4.63 -3.61 -3.62
N TRP A 28 5.68 -4.29 -4.07
CA TRP A 28 6.19 -4.05 -5.40
C TRP A 28 6.90 -5.29 -5.93
N GLY A 29 6.98 -5.38 -7.24
CA GLY A 29 7.65 -6.48 -7.90
C GLY A 29 7.97 -6.14 -9.34
N ARG A 30 8.79 -6.99 -9.95
CA ARG A 30 9.12 -6.89 -11.38
C ARG A 30 8.48 -8.06 -12.10
N GLU A 31 7.96 -7.79 -13.31
CA GLU A 31 7.21 -8.79 -14.04
C GLU A 31 8.01 -10.02 -14.47
N THR A 32 9.16 -9.82 -15.08
CA THR A 32 9.85 -10.91 -15.74
C THR A 32 11.33 -11.08 -15.41
N SER A 33 11.98 -10.02 -14.94
CA SER A 33 13.42 -10.05 -14.66
C SER A 33 13.81 -8.86 -13.81
N GLU A 34 15.06 -8.84 -13.37
CA GLU A 34 15.59 -7.72 -12.59
C GLU A 34 15.53 -6.39 -13.32
N SER A 35 15.48 -6.43 -14.65
CA SER A 35 15.40 -5.22 -15.48
C SER A 35 13.97 -4.92 -15.98
N GLY A 36 12.99 -5.76 -15.62
CA GLY A 36 11.62 -5.56 -16.04
C GLY A 36 10.96 -4.36 -15.35
N PRO A 37 9.80 -3.94 -15.86
CA PRO A 37 9.07 -2.82 -15.25
C PRO A 37 8.63 -3.18 -13.84
N VAL A 38 8.66 -2.18 -12.96
CA VAL A 38 8.22 -2.33 -11.57
C VAL A 38 6.72 -2.05 -11.49
N ILE A 39 6.00 -2.97 -10.86
CA ILE A 39 4.59 -2.77 -10.51
C ILE A 39 4.58 -2.52 -9.01
N ALA A 40 3.99 -1.41 -8.60
CA ALA A 40 3.98 -1.02 -7.19
C ALA A 40 2.59 -0.54 -6.78
N ALA A 41 2.19 -0.93 -5.57
CA ALA A 41 0.87 -0.59 -5.05
C ALA A 41 0.92 -0.31 -3.55
N ALA A 42 0.10 0.63 -3.12
CA ALA A 42 -0.20 0.78 -1.70
C ALA A 42 -1.08 -0.38 -1.27
N ASN A 43 -0.85 -0.90 -0.08
CA ASN A 43 -1.67 -1.99 0.46
C ASN A 43 -2.11 -1.70 1.88
N MET A 44 -3.25 -2.25 2.23
CA MET A 44 -3.76 -2.21 3.59
C MET A 44 -3.96 -3.64 4.06
N GLY A 45 -3.09 -4.08 4.98
CA GLY A 45 -3.12 -5.42 5.55
C GLY A 45 -3.01 -6.54 4.55
N GLY A 46 -3.40 -7.72 4.97
CA GLY A 46 -3.49 -8.89 4.10
C GLY A 46 -2.45 -9.96 4.35
N TYR A 47 -2.37 -10.87 3.40
CA TYR A 47 -1.46 -12.00 3.45
C TYR A 47 -0.81 -12.24 2.10
N LEU A 48 0.42 -12.72 2.13
CA LEU A 48 1.12 -13.19 0.95
C LEU A 48 1.34 -14.69 1.11
N GLN A 49 0.96 -15.45 0.09
CA GLN A 49 1.17 -16.90 0.06
C GLN A 49 2.16 -17.23 -1.05
N VAL A 50 3.22 -17.94 -0.69
CA VAL A 50 4.22 -18.40 -1.64
C VAL A 50 4.10 -19.92 -1.77
N MET A 51 3.94 -20.38 -3.01
CA MET A 51 3.86 -21.80 -3.31
C MET A 51 4.65 -22.08 -4.59
N GLY A 52 5.85 -22.63 -4.46
CA GLY A 52 6.69 -22.94 -5.60
C GLY A 52 7.03 -21.68 -6.41
N ASN A 53 6.54 -21.65 -7.65
CA ASN A 53 6.76 -20.50 -8.54
C ASN A 53 5.56 -19.53 -8.56
N ARG A 54 4.63 -19.67 -7.64
CA ARG A 54 3.43 -18.84 -7.58
C ARG A 54 3.42 -18.01 -6.31
N VAL A 55 3.09 -16.73 -6.44
CA VAL A 55 2.92 -15.83 -5.31
C VAL A 55 1.51 -15.24 -5.41
N ILE A 56 0.74 -15.39 -4.34
CA ILE A 56 -0.60 -14.82 -4.26
C ILE A 56 -0.62 -13.80 -3.14
N VAL A 57 -1.07 -12.58 -3.46
CA VAL A 57 -1.20 -11.50 -2.47
C VAL A 57 -2.68 -11.21 -2.28
N LEU A 58 -3.14 -11.36 -1.04
CA LEU A 58 -4.52 -11.07 -0.66
C LEU A 58 -4.50 -9.91 0.32
N CYS A 59 -4.89 -8.74 -0.14
CA CYS A 59 -4.94 -7.54 0.69
C CYS A 59 -6.37 -7.07 0.90
N ASP A 60 -6.62 -6.44 2.03
CA ASP A 60 -7.93 -5.84 2.29
C ASP A 60 -8.20 -4.73 1.28
N LYS A 61 -7.17 -3.92 1.00
CA LYS A 61 -7.25 -2.86 -0.02
C LYS A 61 -5.91 -2.71 -0.71
N THR A 62 -5.95 -2.45 -2.01
CA THR A 62 -4.76 -2.13 -2.80
C THR A 62 -5.08 -1.04 -3.79
N ARG A 63 -4.07 -0.24 -4.13
CA ARG A 63 -4.16 0.73 -5.21
C ARG A 63 -2.78 0.95 -5.79
N GLN A 64 -2.65 0.84 -7.12
CA GLN A 64 -1.37 1.10 -7.76
C GLN A 64 -0.95 2.54 -7.50
N ILE A 65 0.34 2.73 -7.24
CA ILE A 65 0.86 4.06 -6.89
C ILE A 65 0.56 5.08 -7.98
N GLN A 66 0.66 4.68 -9.24
CA GLN A 66 0.38 5.58 -10.37
C GLN A 66 -1.07 6.09 -10.39
N ASP A 67 -2.00 5.35 -9.78
CA ASP A 67 -3.41 5.71 -9.73
C ASP A 67 -3.77 6.56 -8.51
N ILE A 68 -2.83 6.77 -7.61
CA ILE A 68 -3.05 7.60 -6.42
C ILE A 68 -2.92 9.07 -6.80
N LYS A 69 -3.93 9.85 -6.44
CA LYS A 69 -3.96 11.30 -6.74
C LYS A 69 -3.81 12.09 -5.46
N LEU A 70 -2.62 12.69 -5.26
CA LEU A 70 -2.31 13.43 -4.04
C LEU A 70 -3.28 14.59 -3.79
N GLU A 71 -3.68 15.29 -4.85
CA GLU A 71 -4.57 16.44 -4.70
C GLU A 71 -5.88 16.05 -4.03
N LEU A 72 -6.42 14.90 -4.39
CA LEU A 72 -7.67 14.42 -3.80
C LEU A 72 -7.46 14.03 -2.34
N LEU A 73 -6.33 13.40 -2.03
CA LEU A 73 -6.02 12.97 -0.66
C LEU A 73 -5.73 14.16 0.24
N GLU A 74 -5.05 15.19 -0.27
CA GLU A 74 -4.74 16.40 0.49
C GLU A 74 -5.99 17.14 0.94
N LYS A 75 -7.11 16.95 0.24
CA LYS A 75 -8.40 17.50 0.62
C LYS A 75 -9.18 16.52 1.52
N ALA A 76 -9.20 15.25 1.14
CA ALA A 76 -10.01 14.25 1.82
C ALA A 76 -9.52 13.92 3.24
N ILE A 77 -8.19 13.85 3.42
CA ILE A 77 -7.64 13.50 4.73
C ILE A 77 -7.99 14.52 5.80
N PRO A 78 -7.73 15.84 5.61
CA PRO A 78 -8.11 16.82 6.63
C PRO A 78 -9.61 16.87 6.91
N GLU A 79 -10.44 16.72 5.88
CA GLU A 79 -11.88 16.70 6.07
C GLU A 79 -12.32 15.54 6.96
N LEU A 80 -11.77 14.37 6.72
CA LEU A 80 -12.11 13.18 7.49
C LEU A 80 -11.55 13.26 8.91
N GLU A 81 -10.33 13.81 9.06
CA GLU A 81 -9.75 14.04 10.38
C GLU A 81 -10.59 14.99 11.21
N GLU A 82 -11.05 16.08 10.60
CA GLU A 82 -11.92 17.03 11.28
C GLU A 82 -13.24 16.38 11.69
N ARG A 83 -13.83 15.61 10.78
CA ARG A 83 -15.08 14.91 11.06
C ARG A 83 -14.92 13.94 12.23
N LEU A 84 -13.83 13.19 12.28
CA LEU A 84 -13.55 12.28 13.38
C LEU A 84 -13.27 13.02 14.68
N SER A 85 -12.57 14.15 14.62
CA SER A 85 -12.25 14.93 15.82
C SER A 85 -13.47 15.57 16.44
N SER A 86 -14.55 15.77 15.69
CA SER A 86 -15.78 16.33 16.19
C SER A 86 -16.67 15.29 16.88
N LEU A 87 -16.32 14.02 16.82
CA LEU A 87 -17.07 12.95 17.46
C LEU A 87 -16.74 12.86 18.94
N SER A 88 -17.71 12.42 19.74
CA SER A 88 -17.45 12.09 21.14
C SER A 88 -16.56 10.85 21.19
N HIS A 89 -15.95 10.59 22.34
CA HIS A 89 -15.09 9.41 22.51
C HIS A 89 -15.84 8.11 22.15
N GLU A 90 -17.09 7.99 22.61
CA GLU A 90 -17.89 6.80 22.31
C GLU A 90 -18.19 6.67 20.82
N GLN A 91 -18.55 7.79 20.17
CA GLN A 91 -18.81 7.79 18.73
C GLN A 91 -17.56 7.47 17.93
N PHE A 92 -16.41 7.99 18.37
CA PHE A 92 -15.13 7.70 17.72
C PHE A 92 -14.81 6.20 17.77
N ILE A 93 -14.97 5.59 18.95
CA ILE A 93 -14.72 4.15 19.11
C ILE A 93 -15.70 3.33 18.27
N ALA A 94 -16.97 3.73 18.26
CA ALA A 94 -18.01 3.01 17.53
C ALA A 94 -17.87 3.11 16.00
N ASN A 95 -17.16 4.13 15.51
CA ASN A 95 -17.09 4.40 14.08
C ASN A 95 -15.82 3.85 13.44
N SER A 96 -15.70 2.52 13.47
CA SER A 96 -14.52 1.85 12.91
C SER A 96 -14.41 2.03 11.40
N VAL A 97 -15.54 2.17 10.70
CA VAL A 97 -15.54 2.34 9.25
C VAL A 97 -14.84 3.65 8.85
N LEU A 98 -15.16 4.76 9.53
CA LEU A 98 -14.52 6.04 9.23
C LEU A 98 -13.04 6.04 9.61
N ARG A 99 -12.69 5.43 10.75
CA ARG A 99 -11.28 5.33 11.16
C ARG A 99 -10.47 4.51 10.17
N ARG A 100 -11.02 3.41 9.69
CA ARG A 100 -10.38 2.56 8.70
C ARG A 100 -10.25 3.28 7.37
N LYS A 101 -11.26 4.05 6.99
CA LYS A 101 -11.20 4.86 5.77
C LYS A 101 -10.08 5.89 5.85
N LEU A 102 -9.95 6.58 6.99
CA LEU A 102 -8.86 7.54 7.19
C LEU A 102 -7.51 6.85 7.08
N ARG A 103 -7.37 5.69 7.71
CA ARG A 103 -6.13 4.92 7.64
C ARG A 103 -5.77 4.59 6.20
N TRP A 104 -6.74 4.16 5.40
CA TRP A 104 -6.50 3.82 4.00
C TRP A 104 -6.05 5.04 3.19
N LEU A 105 -6.67 6.20 3.43
CA LEU A 105 -6.25 7.43 2.76
C LEU A 105 -4.81 7.80 3.14
N GLN A 106 -4.47 7.67 4.40
CA GLN A 106 -3.12 7.95 4.89
C GLN A 106 -2.08 6.99 4.30
N VAL A 107 -2.41 5.71 4.21
CA VAL A 107 -1.52 4.71 3.61
C VAL A 107 -1.23 5.06 2.15
N GLN A 108 -2.27 5.42 1.39
CA GLN A 108 -2.10 5.84 0.00
C GLN A 108 -1.24 7.09 -0.11
N TYR A 109 -1.53 8.08 0.72
CA TYR A 109 -0.78 9.34 0.72
C TYR A 109 0.70 9.10 1.00
N ASN A 110 1.00 8.35 2.03
CA ASN A 110 2.38 8.05 2.41
C ASN A 110 3.11 7.27 1.30
N ALA A 111 2.44 6.31 0.69
CA ALA A 111 3.01 5.53 -0.40
C ALA A 111 3.38 6.41 -1.59
N LYS A 112 2.45 7.27 -2.01
CA LYS A 112 2.68 8.16 -3.14
C LYS A 112 3.76 9.18 -2.85
N ARG A 113 3.77 9.76 -1.64
CA ARG A 113 4.80 10.72 -1.25
C ARG A 113 6.18 10.08 -1.24
N LYS A 114 6.30 8.88 -0.68
CA LYS A 114 7.58 8.16 -0.69
C LYS A 114 8.06 7.88 -2.10
N ALA A 115 7.13 7.50 -2.99
CA ALA A 115 7.48 7.23 -4.38
C ALA A 115 8.04 8.47 -5.07
N LEU A 116 7.35 9.60 -4.92
CA LEU A 116 7.75 10.85 -5.57
C LEU A 116 9.03 11.44 -4.97
N GLU A 117 9.29 11.17 -3.69
CA GLU A 117 10.49 11.66 -2.99
C GLU A 117 11.69 10.71 -3.14
N GLY A 118 11.53 9.62 -3.89
CA GLY A 118 12.61 8.66 -4.09
C GLY A 118 12.99 7.86 -2.86
N LYS A 119 12.05 7.69 -1.92
CA LYS A 119 12.32 6.99 -0.66
C LYS A 119 11.92 5.52 -0.65
N LEU A 120 11.46 5.00 -1.79
CA LEU A 120 11.15 3.58 -1.91
C LEU A 120 12.40 2.79 -2.30
N PRO A 121 12.45 1.48 -2.01
CA PRO A 121 13.63 0.66 -2.31
C PRO A 121 13.79 0.33 -3.80
N PHE A 122 13.10 1.05 -4.68
CA PHE A 122 13.18 0.91 -6.13
C PHE A 122 12.94 2.28 -6.74
N GLU A 123 13.35 2.45 -8.00
CA GLU A 123 13.13 3.70 -8.72
C GLU A 123 11.70 3.75 -9.23
N TYR A 124 10.95 4.75 -8.79
CA TYR A 124 9.59 4.98 -9.24
C TYR A 124 9.57 6.11 -10.28
N LYS A 125 8.92 5.84 -11.41
CA LYS A 125 8.71 6.87 -12.43
C LYS A 125 7.22 7.01 -12.67
N GLU A 126 6.75 8.24 -12.59
CA GLU A 126 5.35 8.54 -12.86
C GLU A 126 5.07 8.34 -14.35
N SER A 127 4.05 7.54 -14.64
CA SER A 127 3.63 7.30 -16.01
C SER A 127 2.46 8.23 -16.33
N PHE A 128 2.72 9.20 -17.21
CA PHE A 128 1.68 10.12 -17.63
C PHE A 128 1.14 9.71 -18.97
N GLY A 129 0.00 9.30 -18.99
CA GLY A 129 -0.75 9.06 -20.16
C GLY A 129 -0.20 8.09 -21.14
N LYS A 130 -0.13 8.15 -21.49
CA LYS A 130 0.20 7.75 -22.29
C LYS A 130 0.00 7.90 -23.19
N ASP A 131 0.04 8.09 -23.10
CA ASP A 131 -0.03 8.74 -23.79
C ASP A 131 -0.40 8.42 -24.57
#